data_8100d9ca9423149f8e1daed955495be0
#
_entry.id   8100d9ca9423149f8e1daed955495be0
#
_cell.length_a   1.000
_cell.length_b   1.000
_cell.length_c   1.000
_cell.angle_alpha   90.00
_cell.angle_beta   90.00
_cell.angle_gamma   90.00
#
_symmetry.space_group_name_H-M   'P 1'
#
loop_
_entity.id
_entity.type
_entity.pdbx_description
1 polymer ?
#
loop_
_entity_poly.entity_id
_entity_poly.type
_entity_poly.pdbx_seq_one_letter_code
_entity_poly.pdbx_strand_id
1 'polypeptide(L)'
;MIPSREIKKKAREAGVPVSTVEKDYAQNWLLKNLSSINMALKGGTGIRKVYMENYRFSDDLDFTLLEDIEAEEIKTKFKEAVLGSREESGISFSEDFGFNENENGFEIDVYFQITQRGPNRTRIKIDLTKYGNEKILLPLKMKSVIHPYGDNLSAQIKVYSLEEIVAEKIRSFFQRTRPRDLYDVYFLWDKVNTIIVKEILPDKFKFKNVKLNLEDLTKRKEDFENAWINSLKHQLKELPEFDVVFTEAVERIKNEIQF
;
A
#
# COMPACT_ATOMS: atom_id res chain seq x y z
N MET A 1 -9.39 -8.02 -20.39
CA MET A 1 -8.39 -6.92 -20.29
C MET A 1 -8.89 -5.69 -21.03
N ILE A 2 -8.81 -4.50 -20.41
CA ILE A 2 -9.18 -3.23 -21.05
C ILE A 2 -8.24 -2.88 -22.21
N PRO A 3 -8.67 -2.10 -23.20
CA PRO A 3 -7.82 -1.64 -24.29
C PRO A 3 -6.67 -0.73 -23.79
N SER A 4 -5.49 -0.86 -24.39
CA SER A 4 -4.32 -0.01 -24.04
C SER A 4 -4.60 1.50 -24.15
N ARG A 5 -5.53 1.90 -25.03
CA ARG A 5 -5.96 3.31 -25.16
C ARG A 5 -6.63 3.83 -23.89
N GLU A 6 -7.36 2.99 -23.16
CA GLU A 6 -8.02 3.36 -21.91
C GLU A 6 -6.99 3.60 -20.80
N ILE A 7 -6.00 2.71 -20.66
CA ILE A 7 -4.89 2.87 -19.72
C ILE A 7 -4.14 4.19 -20.01
N LYS A 8 -3.78 4.44 -21.27
CA LYS A 8 -3.09 5.66 -21.68
C LYS A 8 -3.93 6.92 -21.42
N LYS A 9 -5.26 6.84 -21.61
CA LYS A 9 -6.18 7.93 -21.30
C LYS A 9 -6.19 8.23 -19.81
N LYS A 10 -6.39 7.21 -18.97
CA LYS A 10 -6.39 7.36 -17.50
C LYS A 10 -5.05 7.88 -16.97
N ALA A 11 -3.93 7.44 -17.51
CA ALA A 11 -2.60 7.95 -17.13
C ALA A 11 -2.45 9.45 -17.41
N ARG A 12 -2.93 9.93 -18.56
CA ARG A 12 -2.94 11.37 -18.89
C ARG A 12 -3.87 12.17 -17.98
N GLU A 13 -5.07 11.67 -17.70
CA GLU A 13 -6.04 12.32 -16.83
C GLU A 13 -5.52 12.42 -15.39
N ALA A 14 -4.87 11.36 -14.92
CA ALA A 14 -4.25 11.31 -13.60
C ALA A 14 -2.87 12.00 -13.52
N GLY A 15 -2.28 12.42 -14.64
CA GLY A 15 -0.97 13.07 -14.68
C GLY A 15 0.20 12.17 -14.23
N VAL A 16 0.06 10.84 -14.40
CA VAL A 16 1.06 9.86 -13.96
C VAL A 16 1.57 9.00 -15.12
N PRO A 17 2.71 8.30 -14.97
CA PRO A 17 3.21 7.38 -15.97
C PRO A 17 2.20 6.28 -16.32
N VAL A 18 2.21 5.81 -17.57
CA VAL A 18 1.36 4.70 -18.04
C VAL A 18 1.58 3.45 -17.18
N SER A 19 2.83 3.15 -16.82
CA SER A 19 3.19 2.01 -15.97
C SER A 19 2.57 2.06 -14.57
N THR A 20 2.32 3.26 -14.03
CA THR A 20 1.62 3.42 -12.74
C THR A 20 0.16 2.95 -12.84
N VAL A 21 -0.54 3.32 -13.93
CA VAL A 21 -1.92 2.89 -14.16
C VAL A 21 -2.00 1.40 -14.53
N GLU A 22 -1.04 0.90 -15.32
CA GLU A 22 -0.95 -0.54 -15.59
C GLU A 22 -0.81 -1.36 -14.32
N LYS A 23 0.05 -0.92 -13.42
CA LYS A 23 0.27 -1.56 -12.12
C LYS A 23 -1.00 -1.50 -11.27
N ASP A 24 -1.65 -0.34 -11.17
CA ASP A 24 -2.91 -0.17 -10.45
C ASP A 24 -4.01 -1.09 -10.97
N TYR A 25 -4.15 -1.22 -12.29
CA TYR A 25 -5.10 -2.12 -12.93
C TYR A 25 -4.77 -3.61 -12.65
N ALA A 26 -3.52 -4.01 -12.83
CA ALA A 26 -3.08 -5.39 -12.59
C ALA A 26 -3.20 -5.79 -11.11
N GLN A 27 -2.93 -4.88 -10.17
CA GLN A 27 -3.14 -5.09 -8.74
C GLN A 27 -4.59 -5.46 -8.40
N ASN A 28 -5.58 -4.85 -9.07
CA ASN A 28 -6.99 -5.16 -8.80
C ASN A 28 -7.34 -6.63 -9.13
N TRP A 29 -6.81 -7.15 -10.23
CA TRP A 29 -7.00 -8.55 -10.61
C TRP A 29 -6.26 -9.52 -9.68
N LEU A 30 -5.05 -9.15 -9.23
CA LEU A 30 -4.37 -9.92 -8.19
C LEU A 30 -5.15 -9.92 -6.87
N LEU A 31 -5.64 -8.76 -6.42
CA LEU A 31 -6.42 -8.65 -5.19
C LEU A 31 -7.66 -9.55 -5.20
N LYS A 32 -8.35 -9.65 -6.36
CA LYS A 32 -9.48 -10.55 -6.52
C LYS A 32 -9.09 -12.00 -6.25
N ASN A 33 -8.01 -12.47 -6.84
CA ASN A 33 -7.58 -13.87 -6.75
C ASN A 33 -6.81 -14.18 -5.44
N LEU A 34 -6.22 -13.17 -4.80
CA LEU A 34 -5.57 -13.29 -3.50
C LEU A 34 -6.58 -13.29 -2.32
N SER A 35 -7.84 -12.95 -2.56
CA SER A 35 -8.88 -12.87 -1.51
C SER A 35 -9.19 -14.20 -0.83
N SER A 36 -8.79 -15.33 -1.41
CA SER A 36 -8.90 -16.67 -0.81
C SER A 36 -7.89 -16.94 0.30
N ILE A 37 -6.81 -16.16 0.37
CA ILE A 37 -5.78 -16.27 1.41
C ILE A 37 -6.27 -15.50 2.64
N ASN A 38 -6.15 -16.11 3.83
CA ASN A 38 -6.57 -15.47 5.07
C ASN A 38 -5.57 -14.39 5.54
N MET A 39 -5.64 -13.25 4.89
CA MET A 39 -4.78 -12.10 5.15
C MET A 39 -5.56 -10.79 5.07
N ALA A 40 -5.02 -9.72 5.62
CA ALA A 40 -5.61 -8.39 5.58
C ALA A 40 -4.72 -7.40 4.83
N LEU A 41 -5.30 -6.69 3.87
CA LEU A 41 -4.65 -5.62 3.13
C LEU A 41 -4.43 -4.41 4.04
N LYS A 42 -3.28 -3.76 3.91
CA LYS A 42 -2.91 -2.54 4.64
C LYS A 42 -2.16 -1.55 3.76
N GLY A 43 -1.57 -0.53 4.37
CA GLY A 43 -0.69 0.41 3.68
C GLY A 43 -1.38 1.33 2.68
N GLY A 44 -0.59 1.97 1.82
CA GLY A 44 -1.09 2.92 0.81
C GLY A 44 -2.05 2.30 -0.18
N THR A 45 -1.82 1.04 -0.54
CA THR A 45 -2.70 0.31 -1.46
C THR A 45 -4.03 -0.01 -0.81
N GLY A 46 -4.06 -0.33 0.49
CA GLY A 46 -5.31 -0.47 1.23
C GLY A 46 -6.16 0.79 1.17
N ILE A 47 -5.55 1.98 1.32
CA ILE A 47 -6.27 3.25 1.23
C ILE A 47 -6.87 3.44 -0.18
N ARG A 48 -6.05 3.31 -1.22
CA ARG A 48 -6.48 3.54 -2.60
C ARG A 48 -7.50 2.51 -3.09
N LYS A 49 -7.29 1.25 -2.79
CA LYS A 49 -8.09 0.15 -3.35
C LYS A 49 -9.46 -0.04 -2.71
N VAL A 50 -9.65 0.43 -1.47
CA VAL A 50 -10.91 0.15 -0.76
C VAL A 50 -11.52 1.35 -0.03
N TYR A 51 -10.79 2.44 0.15
CA TYR A 51 -11.28 3.61 0.85
C TYR A 51 -11.47 4.84 -0.04
N MET A 52 -10.50 5.13 -0.95
CA MET A 52 -10.47 6.41 -1.68
C MET A 52 -9.97 6.24 -3.12
N GLU A 53 -10.89 6.27 -4.09
CA GLU A 53 -10.56 6.15 -5.52
C GLU A 53 -9.54 7.19 -6.01
N ASN A 54 -9.68 8.43 -5.54
CA ASN A 54 -8.83 9.54 -5.96
C ASN A 54 -7.60 9.75 -5.05
N TYR A 55 -7.21 8.69 -4.31
CA TYR A 55 -5.97 8.71 -3.54
C TYR A 55 -4.75 8.55 -4.45
N ARG A 56 -3.56 8.94 -3.93
CA ARG A 56 -2.32 8.67 -4.66
C ARG A 56 -2.21 7.21 -5.08
N PHE A 57 -1.59 6.95 -6.20
CA PHE A 57 -1.26 5.57 -6.59
C PHE A 57 -0.33 4.92 -5.57
N SER A 58 -0.34 3.60 -5.51
CA SER A 58 0.53 2.83 -4.64
C SER A 58 1.18 1.68 -5.42
N ASP A 59 2.49 1.52 -5.23
CA ASP A 59 3.27 0.57 -6.02
C ASP A 59 3.22 -0.85 -5.49
N ASP A 60 3.17 -1.00 -4.15
CA ASP A 60 3.36 -2.26 -3.44
C ASP A 60 2.02 -2.72 -2.83
N LEU A 61 1.84 -4.02 -2.68
CA LEU A 61 0.74 -4.62 -1.93
C LEU A 61 1.25 -5.05 -0.56
N ASP A 62 0.75 -4.44 0.50
CA ASP A 62 1.12 -4.77 1.87
C ASP A 62 0.01 -5.57 2.55
N PHE A 63 0.33 -6.74 3.09
CA PHE A 63 -0.61 -7.59 3.82
C PHE A 63 -0.06 -8.04 5.17
N THR A 64 -0.97 -8.47 6.05
CA THR A 64 -0.65 -9.22 7.27
C THR A 64 -1.42 -10.54 7.24
N LEU A 65 -0.73 -11.67 7.43
CA LEU A 65 -1.35 -12.98 7.61
C LEU A 65 -2.16 -13.00 8.90
N LEU A 66 -3.33 -13.61 8.86
CA LEU A 66 -4.25 -13.73 9.99
C LEU A 66 -4.19 -15.11 10.68
N GLU A 67 -3.37 -15.98 10.15
CA GLU A 67 -3.08 -17.31 10.66
C GLU A 67 -1.65 -17.70 10.27
N ASP A 68 -1.11 -18.68 10.95
CA ASP A 68 0.21 -19.22 10.60
C ASP A 68 0.08 -20.14 9.38
N ILE A 69 0.87 -19.89 8.36
CA ILE A 69 0.84 -20.63 7.09
C ILE A 69 2.30 -20.88 6.67
N GLU A 70 2.57 -22.12 6.26
CA GLU A 70 3.89 -22.53 5.80
C GLU A 70 4.26 -21.90 4.44
N ALA A 71 5.56 -21.64 4.24
CA ALA A 71 6.07 -20.98 3.04
C ALA A 71 5.65 -21.67 1.73
N GLU A 72 5.66 -23.00 1.68
CA GLU A 72 5.29 -23.78 0.49
C GLU A 72 3.77 -23.67 0.20
N GLU A 73 2.94 -23.58 1.22
CA GLU A 73 1.51 -23.34 1.04
C GLU A 73 1.26 -21.92 0.49
N ILE A 74 1.95 -20.91 1.01
CA ILE A 74 1.88 -19.54 0.49
C ILE A 74 2.30 -19.50 -0.99
N LYS A 75 3.40 -20.14 -1.36
CA LYS A 75 3.84 -20.23 -2.76
C LYS A 75 2.78 -20.84 -3.66
N THR A 76 2.17 -21.94 -3.22
CA THR A 76 1.10 -22.62 -3.97
C THR A 76 -0.09 -21.70 -4.18
N LYS A 77 -0.60 -21.07 -3.12
CA LYS A 77 -1.73 -20.13 -3.18
C LYS A 77 -1.44 -18.92 -4.07
N PHE A 78 -0.21 -18.37 -4.01
CA PHE A 78 0.19 -17.26 -4.88
C PHE A 78 0.29 -17.68 -6.34
N LYS A 79 0.80 -18.88 -6.64
CA LYS A 79 0.82 -19.42 -8.00
C LYS A 79 -0.59 -19.54 -8.56
N GLU A 80 -1.52 -20.09 -7.81
CA GLU A 80 -2.94 -20.21 -8.20
C GLU A 80 -3.56 -18.82 -8.43
N ALA A 81 -3.31 -17.85 -7.55
CA ALA A 81 -3.82 -16.49 -7.69
C ALA A 81 -3.25 -15.78 -8.93
N VAL A 82 -1.98 -15.96 -9.26
CA VAL A 82 -1.34 -15.41 -10.47
C VAL A 82 -1.96 -16.03 -11.73
N LEU A 83 -2.13 -17.35 -11.76
CA LEU A 83 -2.77 -18.06 -12.88
C LEU A 83 -4.22 -17.63 -13.06
N GLY A 84 -5.02 -17.59 -12.00
CA GLY A 84 -6.40 -17.12 -12.03
C GLY A 84 -6.50 -15.67 -12.51
N SER A 85 -5.60 -14.80 -12.04
CA SER A 85 -5.54 -13.41 -12.49
C SER A 85 -5.25 -13.29 -13.99
N ARG A 86 -4.35 -14.12 -14.52
CA ARG A 86 -4.04 -14.19 -15.95
C ARG A 86 -5.24 -14.65 -16.77
N GLU A 87 -5.89 -15.73 -16.37
CA GLU A 87 -7.03 -16.32 -17.07
C GLU A 87 -8.23 -15.37 -17.11
N GLU A 88 -8.58 -14.79 -15.98
CA GLU A 88 -9.75 -13.93 -15.87
C GLU A 88 -9.57 -12.56 -16.52
N SER A 89 -8.38 -11.97 -16.41
CA SER A 89 -8.11 -10.61 -16.93
C SER A 89 -7.61 -10.58 -18.36
N GLY A 90 -6.96 -11.65 -18.82
CA GLY A 90 -6.16 -11.68 -20.04
C GLY A 90 -4.86 -10.84 -19.96
N ILE A 91 -4.47 -10.38 -18.77
CA ILE A 91 -3.16 -9.73 -18.54
C ILE A 91 -2.07 -10.79 -18.62
N SER A 92 -0.97 -10.48 -19.29
CA SER A 92 0.19 -11.38 -19.38
C SER A 92 0.97 -11.41 -18.06
N PHE A 93 0.40 -12.06 -17.03
CA PHE A 93 1.14 -12.39 -15.81
C PHE A 93 2.14 -13.51 -16.06
N SER A 94 3.33 -13.41 -15.47
CA SER A 94 4.33 -14.48 -15.48
C SER A 94 3.94 -15.57 -14.49
N GLU A 95 4.15 -16.83 -14.88
CA GLU A 95 4.03 -17.96 -13.96
C GLU A 95 5.20 -18.01 -12.96
N ASP A 96 6.36 -17.49 -13.40
CA ASP A 96 7.51 -17.33 -12.53
C ASP A 96 7.36 -16.04 -11.71
N PHE A 97 7.49 -16.14 -10.42
CA PHE A 97 7.48 -15.03 -9.47
C PHE A 97 8.64 -15.17 -8.47
N GLY A 98 9.14 -14.02 -7.99
CA GLY A 98 10.14 -14.00 -6.93
C GLY A 98 9.49 -14.37 -5.60
N PHE A 99 10.18 -15.13 -4.76
CA PHE A 99 9.75 -15.45 -3.41
C PHE A 99 10.95 -15.47 -2.48
N ASN A 100 10.90 -14.63 -1.46
CA ASN A 100 11.92 -14.55 -0.43
C ASN A 100 11.26 -14.52 0.95
N GLU A 101 11.75 -15.35 1.83
CA GLU A 101 11.32 -15.39 3.23
C GLU A 101 12.35 -14.69 4.11
N ASN A 102 11.88 -13.90 5.06
CA ASN A 102 12.70 -13.28 6.10
C ASN A 102 11.99 -13.35 7.47
N GLU A 103 12.63 -12.83 8.50
CA GLU A 103 12.09 -12.86 9.87
C GLU A 103 10.72 -12.15 10.00
N ASN A 104 10.50 -11.08 9.22
CA ASN A 104 9.26 -10.31 9.27
C ASN A 104 8.12 -10.98 8.47
N GLY A 105 8.46 -11.70 7.39
CA GLY A 105 7.46 -12.30 6.52
C GLY A 105 7.99 -12.77 5.18
N PHE A 106 7.18 -12.60 4.15
CA PHE A 106 7.50 -13.00 2.78
C PHE A 106 7.49 -11.77 1.86
N GLU A 107 8.49 -11.69 0.99
CA GLU A 107 8.54 -10.75 -0.12
C GLU A 107 8.30 -11.51 -1.41
N ILE A 108 7.27 -11.10 -2.17
CA ILE A 108 6.83 -11.79 -3.38
C ILE A 108 6.82 -10.79 -4.52
N ASP A 109 7.50 -11.11 -5.62
CA ASP A 109 7.57 -10.28 -6.81
C ASP A 109 6.78 -10.93 -7.95
N VAL A 110 5.64 -10.36 -8.30
CA VAL A 110 4.80 -10.80 -9.43
C VAL A 110 5.08 -9.93 -10.65
N TYR A 111 5.32 -10.56 -11.79
CA TYR A 111 5.66 -9.88 -13.03
C TYR A 111 4.51 -9.94 -14.05
N PHE A 112 4.27 -8.84 -14.75
CA PHE A 112 3.22 -8.75 -15.76
C PHE A 112 3.57 -7.80 -16.92
N GLN A 113 2.80 -7.88 -18.00
CA GLN A 113 2.88 -6.95 -19.15
C GLN A 113 1.48 -6.62 -19.67
N ILE A 114 1.25 -5.36 -20.06
CA ILE A 114 0.00 -4.90 -20.67
C ILE A 114 0.27 -4.16 -21.99
N THR A 115 0.84 -2.95 -21.95
CA THR A 115 1.03 -2.12 -23.16
C THR A 115 2.39 -2.28 -23.79
N GLN A 116 3.41 -2.60 -23.02
CA GLN A 116 4.76 -2.80 -23.51
C GLN A 116 4.96 -4.25 -23.97
N ARG A 117 5.62 -4.40 -25.14
CA ARG A 117 6.08 -5.70 -25.65
C ARG A 117 7.60 -5.69 -25.62
N GLY A 118 8.21 -6.48 -24.77
CA GLY A 118 9.66 -6.54 -24.63
C GLY A 118 10.09 -7.50 -23.53
N PRO A 119 11.39 -7.68 -23.31
CA PRO A 119 11.89 -8.60 -22.27
C PRO A 119 11.63 -8.08 -20.85
N ASN A 120 11.49 -6.75 -20.70
CA ASN A 120 11.29 -6.14 -19.38
C ASN A 120 9.81 -6.21 -18.99
N ARG A 121 9.54 -6.87 -17.87
CA ARG A 121 8.20 -6.96 -17.27
C ARG A 121 8.05 -5.95 -16.14
N THR A 122 6.84 -5.45 -15.96
CA THR A 122 6.51 -4.61 -14.79
C THR A 122 6.35 -5.51 -13.57
N ARG A 123 6.88 -5.07 -12.44
CA ARG A 123 6.85 -5.80 -11.17
C ARG A 123 5.79 -5.20 -10.23
N ILE A 124 5.02 -6.07 -9.60
CA ILE A 124 4.24 -5.79 -8.39
C ILE A 124 4.96 -6.45 -7.24
N LYS A 125 5.46 -5.65 -6.28
CA LYS A 125 6.00 -6.16 -5.04
C LYS A 125 4.86 -6.40 -4.05
N ILE A 126 4.91 -7.52 -3.34
CA ILE A 126 3.96 -7.88 -2.29
C ILE A 126 4.76 -8.16 -1.02
N ASP A 127 4.48 -7.38 0.02
CA ASP A 127 5.06 -7.57 1.34
C ASP A 127 3.99 -8.21 2.25
N LEU A 128 4.23 -9.46 2.65
CA LEU A 128 3.32 -10.25 3.45
C LEU A 128 3.90 -10.48 4.84
N THR A 129 3.45 -9.71 5.82
CA THR A 129 3.88 -9.84 7.22
C THR A 129 3.35 -11.15 7.81
N LYS A 130 4.21 -11.97 8.45
CA LYS A 130 3.82 -13.20 9.14
C LYS A 130 2.81 -12.94 10.26
N TYR A 131 2.01 -13.96 10.54
CA TYR A 131 1.12 -13.96 11.70
C TYR A 131 1.92 -13.70 12.98
N GLY A 132 1.40 -12.81 13.84
CA GLY A 132 2.08 -12.42 15.08
C GLY A 132 3.17 -11.36 14.94
N ASN A 133 3.68 -11.07 13.73
CA ASN A 133 4.69 -10.03 13.51
C ASN A 133 4.11 -8.62 13.34
N GLU A 134 2.80 -8.47 13.36
CA GLU A 134 2.10 -7.18 13.47
C GLU A 134 0.90 -7.34 14.41
N LYS A 135 0.64 -6.34 15.25
CA LYS A 135 -0.50 -6.32 16.17
C LYS A 135 -1.65 -5.54 15.56
N ILE A 136 -2.73 -6.25 15.23
CA ILE A 136 -3.98 -5.65 14.74
C ILE A 136 -4.83 -5.30 15.98
N LEU A 137 -5.18 -4.04 16.13
CA LEU A 137 -5.87 -3.52 17.32
C LEU A 137 -7.34 -3.21 17.06
N LEU A 138 -7.70 -2.91 15.82
CA LEU A 138 -9.06 -2.59 15.44
C LEU A 138 -9.69 -3.70 14.60
N PRO A 139 -11.02 -3.86 14.61
CA PRO A 139 -11.69 -4.85 13.79
C PRO A 139 -11.40 -4.69 12.31
N LEU A 140 -11.02 -5.78 11.65
CA LEU A 140 -10.87 -5.85 10.21
C LEU A 140 -12.23 -5.65 9.52
N LYS A 141 -12.19 -5.02 8.35
CA LYS A 141 -13.38 -4.77 7.52
C LYS A 141 -13.31 -5.57 6.23
N MET A 142 -14.44 -6.13 5.80
CA MET A 142 -14.61 -6.62 4.42
C MET A 142 -15.05 -5.46 3.56
N LYS A 143 -14.31 -5.17 2.49
CA LYS A 143 -14.61 -4.06 1.58
C LYS A 143 -14.45 -4.47 0.13
N SER A 144 -15.30 -3.89 -0.72
CA SER A 144 -15.20 -4.05 -2.17
C SER A 144 -13.95 -3.33 -2.70
N VAL A 145 -13.27 -3.98 -3.64
CA VAL A 145 -12.16 -3.37 -4.37
C VAL A 145 -12.69 -2.29 -5.31
N ILE A 146 -12.17 -1.08 -5.20
CA ILE A 146 -12.44 0.02 -6.12
C ILE A 146 -11.78 -0.29 -7.46
N HIS A 147 -12.60 -0.42 -8.51
CA HIS A 147 -12.13 -0.76 -9.85
C HIS A 147 -12.64 0.26 -10.89
N PRO A 148 -11.95 1.39 -11.08
CA PRO A 148 -12.39 2.47 -11.94
C PRO A 148 -12.02 2.24 -13.42
N TYR A 149 -12.17 1.00 -13.92
CA TYR A 149 -11.83 0.59 -15.28
C TYR A 149 -13.06 0.06 -16.02
N GLY A 150 -12.99 0.03 -17.36
CA GLY A 150 -14.13 -0.27 -18.22
C GLY A 150 -14.53 -1.75 -18.29
N ASP A 151 -13.78 -2.64 -17.64
CA ASP A 151 -14.15 -4.06 -17.50
C ASP A 151 -14.78 -4.36 -16.14
N ASN A 152 -15.42 -5.52 -16.03
CA ASN A 152 -16.12 -5.92 -14.84
C ASN A 152 -15.18 -6.68 -13.89
N LEU A 153 -14.92 -6.10 -12.72
CA LEU A 153 -14.26 -6.75 -11.61
C LEU A 153 -15.09 -6.55 -10.35
N SER A 154 -15.48 -7.63 -9.72
CA SER A 154 -16.09 -7.61 -8.39
C SER A 154 -15.25 -8.47 -7.45
N ALA A 155 -14.74 -7.87 -6.40
CA ALA A 155 -13.96 -8.55 -5.37
C ALA A 155 -14.17 -7.88 -4.03
N GLN A 156 -14.14 -8.67 -2.97
CA GLN A 156 -14.10 -8.18 -1.60
C GLN A 156 -12.83 -8.67 -0.92
N ILE A 157 -12.24 -7.83 -0.09
CA ILE A 157 -11.00 -8.14 0.60
C ILE A 157 -11.06 -7.70 2.06
N LYS A 158 -10.44 -8.48 2.94
CA LYS A 158 -10.20 -8.04 4.32
C LYS A 158 -9.17 -6.92 4.31
N VAL A 159 -9.45 -5.85 5.04
CA VAL A 159 -8.57 -4.67 5.11
C VAL A 159 -8.56 -4.09 6.52
N TYR A 160 -7.44 -3.50 6.89
CA TYR A 160 -7.32 -2.70 8.10
C TYR A 160 -8.27 -1.51 8.07
N SER A 161 -8.77 -1.07 9.24
CA SER A 161 -9.46 0.20 9.33
C SER A 161 -8.53 1.36 8.91
N LEU A 162 -9.11 2.47 8.49
CA LEU A 162 -8.32 3.62 8.07
C LEU A 162 -7.52 4.19 9.24
N GLU A 163 -8.10 4.17 10.45
CA GLU A 163 -7.47 4.59 11.70
C GLU A 163 -6.24 3.73 12.03
N GLU A 164 -6.35 2.42 11.83
CA GLU A 164 -5.21 1.50 12.04
C GLU A 164 -4.08 1.76 11.05
N ILE A 165 -4.42 1.98 9.77
CA ILE A 165 -3.43 2.34 8.74
C ILE A 165 -2.72 3.64 9.10
N VAL A 166 -3.45 4.67 9.54
CA VAL A 166 -2.86 5.96 9.93
C VAL A 166 -1.96 5.80 11.16
N ALA A 167 -2.36 5.03 12.16
CA ALA A 167 -1.52 4.75 13.32
C ALA A 167 -0.21 4.04 12.93
N GLU A 168 -0.26 3.07 12.00
CA GLU A 168 0.96 2.45 11.46
C GLU A 168 1.84 3.43 10.69
N LYS A 169 1.25 4.35 9.93
CA LYS A 169 1.97 5.40 9.20
C LYS A 169 2.67 6.36 10.18
N ILE A 170 1.99 6.80 11.23
CA ILE A 170 2.59 7.66 12.27
C ILE A 170 3.76 6.93 12.93
N ARG A 171 3.58 5.68 13.37
CA ARG A 171 4.68 4.88 13.93
C ARG A 171 5.86 4.80 12.96
N SER A 172 5.58 4.54 11.67
CA SER A 172 6.61 4.40 10.64
C SER A 172 7.47 5.65 10.46
N PHE A 173 6.93 6.83 10.70
CA PHE A 173 7.67 8.09 10.70
C PHE A 173 8.87 8.07 11.64
N PHE A 174 8.72 7.43 12.79
CA PHE A 174 9.78 7.35 13.80
C PHE A 174 10.76 6.19 13.56
N GLN A 175 10.49 5.33 12.57
CA GLN A 175 11.33 4.18 12.23
C GLN A 175 12.19 4.40 10.98
N ARG A 176 11.66 5.16 10.01
CA ARG A 176 12.25 5.26 8.67
C ARG A 176 11.90 6.57 7.97
N THR A 177 12.75 6.97 7.02
CA THR A 177 12.53 8.15 6.19
C THR A 177 11.84 7.76 4.90
N ARG A 178 10.49 7.72 4.92
CA ARG A 178 9.66 7.46 3.72
C ARG A 178 8.68 8.60 3.48
N PRO A 179 8.91 9.44 2.46
CA PRO A 179 8.03 10.57 2.12
C PRO A 179 6.57 10.20 1.92
N ARG A 180 6.29 8.99 1.42
CA ARG A 180 4.92 8.49 1.27
C ARG A 180 4.16 8.37 2.59
N ASP A 181 4.85 7.98 3.68
CA ASP A 181 4.23 7.88 5.00
C ASP A 181 3.87 9.28 5.52
N LEU A 182 4.74 10.29 5.26
CA LEU A 182 4.50 11.70 5.56
C LEU A 182 3.25 12.23 4.83
N TYR A 183 3.21 12.05 3.51
CA TYR A 183 2.06 12.44 2.71
C TYR A 183 0.77 11.77 3.20
N ASP A 184 0.83 10.47 3.51
CA ASP A 184 -0.33 9.70 3.95
C ASP A 184 -0.89 10.26 5.29
N VAL A 185 -0.04 10.55 6.25
CA VAL A 185 -0.46 11.15 7.54
C VAL A 185 -1.06 12.54 7.32
N TYR A 186 -0.40 13.40 6.56
CA TYR A 186 -0.91 14.74 6.24
C TYR A 186 -2.29 14.69 5.59
N PHE A 187 -2.44 13.87 4.54
CA PHE A 187 -3.67 13.79 3.75
C PHE A 187 -4.84 13.15 4.50
N LEU A 188 -4.56 12.18 5.37
CA LEU A 188 -5.59 11.39 6.03
C LEU A 188 -6.02 11.93 7.39
N TRP A 189 -5.26 12.84 7.99
CA TRP A 189 -5.51 13.31 9.35
C TRP A 189 -6.95 13.75 9.59
N ASP A 190 -7.48 14.57 8.70
CA ASP A 190 -8.86 15.11 8.80
C ASP A 190 -9.92 14.12 8.24
N LYS A 191 -9.53 12.92 7.86
CA LYS A 191 -10.40 11.87 7.28
C LYS A 191 -10.58 10.66 8.18
N VAL A 192 -9.93 10.65 9.32
CA VAL A 192 -9.98 9.57 10.31
C VAL A 192 -10.50 10.08 11.65
N ASN A 193 -10.97 9.16 12.47
CA ASN A 193 -11.23 9.48 13.87
C ASN A 193 -9.90 9.52 14.64
N THR A 194 -9.36 10.73 14.86
CA THR A 194 -8.08 10.92 15.54
C THR A 194 -8.08 10.45 17.00
N ILE A 195 -9.25 10.41 17.67
CA ILE A 195 -9.37 9.85 19.02
C ILE A 195 -9.00 8.37 19.00
N ILE A 196 -9.56 7.59 18.07
CA ILE A 196 -9.26 6.17 17.92
C ILE A 196 -7.79 5.96 17.55
N VAL A 197 -7.24 6.78 16.65
CA VAL A 197 -5.81 6.72 16.30
C VAL A 197 -4.94 6.90 17.54
N LYS A 198 -5.24 7.90 18.38
CA LYS A 198 -4.50 8.19 19.61
C LYS A 198 -4.61 7.05 20.64
N GLU A 199 -5.77 6.43 20.75
CA GLU A 199 -5.98 5.29 21.68
C GLU A 199 -5.11 4.08 21.33
N ILE A 200 -4.95 3.76 20.04
CA ILE A 200 -4.21 2.57 19.62
C ILE A 200 -2.71 2.81 19.41
N LEU A 201 -2.30 4.06 19.25
CA LEU A 201 -0.94 4.42 18.87
C LEU A 201 0.12 3.98 19.89
N PRO A 202 -0.06 4.13 21.23
CA PRO A 202 0.90 3.65 22.22
C PRO A 202 1.20 2.16 22.10
N ASP A 203 0.16 1.35 21.85
CA ASP A 203 0.31 -0.09 21.68
C ASP A 203 1.05 -0.44 20.39
N LYS A 204 0.83 0.30 19.29
CA LYS A 204 1.59 0.15 18.04
C LYS A 204 3.08 0.47 18.23
N PHE A 205 3.39 1.54 18.97
CA PHE A 205 4.76 1.92 19.27
C PHE A 205 5.45 0.88 20.15
N LYS A 206 4.79 0.47 21.25
CA LYS A 206 5.28 -0.55 22.17
C LYS A 206 5.55 -1.88 21.46
N PHE A 207 4.64 -2.34 20.63
CA PHE A 207 4.75 -3.62 19.93
C PHE A 207 6.02 -3.68 19.04
N LYS A 208 6.34 -2.59 18.35
CA LYS A 208 7.55 -2.49 17.50
C LYS A 208 8.75 -1.87 18.19
N ASN A 209 8.69 -1.65 19.51
CA ASN A 209 9.76 -1.02 20.31
C ASN A 209 10.24 0.31 19.70
N VAL A 210 9.30 1.14 19.26
CA VAL A 210 9.58 2.47 18.69
C VAL A 210 9.37 3.54 19.75
N LYS A 211 10.20 4.58 19.74
CA LYS A 211 10.08 5.72 20.65
C LYS A 211 9.58 6.94 19.87
N LEU A 212 8.67 7.70 20.47
CA LEU A 212 8.27 9.00 19.98
C LEU A 212 9.43 9.99 20.22
N ASN A 213 10.12 10.38 19.17
CA ASN A 213 11.23 11.32 19.25
C ASN A 213 11.12 12.38 18.15
N LEU A 214 10.51 13.52 18.50
CA LEU A 214 10.30 14.62 17.56
C LEU A 214 11.61 15.30 17.12
N GLU A 215 12.63 15.31 17.97
CA GLU A 215 13.93 15.89 17.61
C GLU A 215 14.59 15.06 16.51
N ASP A 216 14.53 13.74 16.60
CA ASP A 216 15.06 12.85 15.57
C ASP A 216 14.29 13.02 14.24
N LEU A 217 12.98 13.15 14.32
CA LEU A 217 12.16 13.42 13.13
C LEU A 217 12.57 14.75 12.46
N THR A 218 12.77 15.79 13.24
CA THR A 218 13.20 17.11 12.73
C THR A 218 14.60 17.07 12.12
N LYS A 219 15.53 16.31 12.70
CA LYS A 219 16.89 16.12 12.13
C LYS A 219 16.87 15.43 10.77
N ARG A 220 15.88 14.58 10.51
CA ARG A 220 15.70 13.88 9.20
C ARG A 220 14.91 14.68 8.17
N LYS A 221 14.58 15.96 8.44
CA LYS A 221 13.80 16.80 7.51
C LYS A 221 14.42 16.84 6.12
N GLU A 222 15.73 17.09 6.03
CA GLU A 222 16.46 17.16 4.76
C GLU A 222 16.41 15.83 3.98
N ASP A 223 16.50 14.70 4.65
CA ASP A 223 16.38 13.38 4.02
C ASP A 223 14.97 13.15 3.43
N PHE A 224 13.92 13.58 4.14
CA PHE A 224 12.55 13.54 3.62
C PHE A 224 12.39 14.44 2.38
N GLU A 225 12.93 15.66 2.42
CA GLU A 225 12.88 16.62 1.32
C GLU A 225 13.58 16.09 0.08
N ASN A 226 14.82 15.60 0.24
CA ASN A 226 15.62 15.03 -0.86
C ASN A 226 14.92 13.84 -1.54
N ALA A 227 14.16 13.05 -0.80
CA ALA A 227 13.43 11.91 -1.33
C ALA A 227 11.99 12.25 -1.80
N TRP A 228 11.46 13.46 -1.52
CA TRP A 228 10.07 13.84 -1.72
C TRP A 228 9.56 13.64 -3.15
N ILE A 229 10.21 14.32 -4.09
CA ILE A 229 9.84 14.31 -5.51
C ILE A 229 9.95 12.89 -6.08
N ASN A 230 11.07 12.22 -5.85
CA ASN A 230 11.33 10.90 -6.41
C ASN A 230 10.36 9.83 -5.90
N SER A 231 9.92 9.97 -4.64
CA SER A 231 8.99 9.01 -4.02
C SER A 231 7.53 9.18 -4.47
N LEU A 232 7.12 10.40 -4.84
CA LEU A 232 5.69 10.74 -4.99
C LEU A 232 5.28 11.21 -6.38
N LYS A 233 6.17 11.83 -7.17
CA LYS A 233 5.84 12.43 -8.47
C LYS A 233 5.15 11.45 -9.44
N HIS A 234 5.51 10.18 -9.39
CA HIS A 234 4.91 9.15 -10.25
C HIS A 234 3.56 8.62 -9.74
N GLN A 235 3.12 9.06 -8.57
CA GLN A 235 1.90 8.59 -7.90
C GLN A 235 0.81 9.66 -7.81
N LEU A 236 1.13 10.92 -8.09
CA LEU A 236 0.26 12.08 -7.93
C LEU A 236 0.28 12.97 -9.17
N LYS A 237 -0.87 13.57 -9.49
CA LYS A 237 -0.95 14.61 -10.52
C LYS A 237 -0.27 15.90 -10.08
N GLU A 238 -0.55 16.30 -8.86
CA GLU A 238 -0.01 17.51 -8.24
C GLU A 238 0.63 17.10 -6.91
N LEU A 239 1.91 17.43 -6.78
CA LEU A 239 2.65 17.15 -5.56
C LEU A 239 2.61 18.41 -4.68
N PRO A 240 2.07 18.34 -3.44
CA PRO A 240 2.08 19.48 -2.55
C PRO A 240 3.50 19.86 -2.13
N GLU A 241 3.68 21.11 -1.77
CA GLU A 241 4.96 21.65 -1.30
C GLU A 241 5.42 20.91 -0.03
N PHE A 242 6.66 20.47 -0.03
CA PHE A 242 7.23 19.65 1.05
C PHE A 242 7.14 20.33 2.42
N ASP A 243 7.55 21.60 2.50
CA ASP A 243 7.60 22.34 3.75
C ASP A 243 6.21 22.47 4.40
N VAL A 244 5.17 22.66 3.60
CA VAL A 244 3.78 22.73 4.08
C VAL A 244 3.40 21.37 4.70
N VAL A 245 3.61 20.29 3.95
CA VAL A 245 3.24 18.95 4.40
C VAL A 245 4.02 18.52 5.64
N PHE A 246 5.32 18.79 5.65
CA PHE A 246 6.19 18.42 6.78
C PHE A 246 5.80 19.20 8.04
N THR A 247 5.65 20.52 7.93
CA THR A 247 5.32 21.40 9.06
C THR A 247 3.97 21.01 9.66
N GLU A 248 2.92 20.89 8.84
CA GLU A 248 1.60 20.52 9.33
C GLU A 248 1.56 19.13 9.98
N ALA A 249 2.19 18.14 9.37
CA ALA A 249 2.21 16.79 9.92
C ALA A 249 2.96 16.74 11.28
N VAL A 250 4.11 17.43 11.39
CA VAL A 250 4.86 17.51 12.64
C VAL A 250 4.11 18.27 13.73
N GLU A 251 3.47 19.38 13.40
CA GLU A 251 2.68 20.17 14.35
C GLU A 251 1.47 19.37 14.86
N ARG A 252 0.75 18.69 14.00
CA ARG A 252 -0.37 17.81 14.38
C ARG A 252 0.10 16.70 15.33
N ILE A 253 1.22 16.03 15.01
CA ILE A 253 1.80 15.01 15.88
C ILE A 253 2.20 15.62 17.22
N LYS A 254 2.90 16.77 17.23
CA LYS A 254 3.37 17.44 18.45
C LYS A 254 2.21 17.88 19.36
N ASN A 255 1.15 18.42 18.77
CA ASN A 255 0.05 19.02 19.53
C ASN A 255 -0.98 17.97 20.00
N GLU A 256 -1.13 16.89 19.23
CA GLU A 256 -2.21 15.96 19.44
C GLU A 256 -1.76 14.58 19.95
N ILE A 257 -0.51 14.19 19.77
CA ILE A 257 0.01 12.88 20.20
C ILE A 257 0.93 13.08 21.39
N GLN A 258 0.45 12.66 22.56
CA GLN A 258 1.19 12.67 23.82
C GLN A 258 0.99 11.33 24.51
N PHE A 259 2.09 10.60 24.80
CA PHE A 259 2.13 9.40 25.64
C PHE A 259 3.54 9.13 26.18
#